data_e710f4fb091aa31d1fe1e30ddb02e671
#
_entry.id   e710f4fb091aa31d1fe1e30ddb02e671
#
_cell.length_a   1.000
_cell.length_b   1.000
_cell.length_c   1.000
_cell.angle_alpha   90.00
_cell.angle_beta   90.00
_cell.angle_gamma   90.00
#
_symmetry.space_group_name_H-M   'P 1'
#
loop_
_entity.id
_entity.type
_entity.pdbx_description
1 polymer ?
#
loop_
_entity_poly.entity_id
_entity_poly.type
_entity_poly.pdbx_seq_one_letter_code
_entity_poly.pdbx_strand_id
1 'polypeptide(L)'
;MPTVTPCFVRLRLPPPADLNTMIRFVLSRRLGFTPGSGARYSNIGYGILSKVIEKVSGEDYELYVKRHILRPAGCFDMHLGKNLYDDKLPNEVKYYEVSNAEQIQACDGSGK
;
A
#
# COMPACT_ATOMS: atom_id res chain seq x y z
N MET A 1 -24.82 -3.41 0.96
CA MET A 1 -23.41 -3.78 1.17
C MET A 1 -22.87 -2.98 2.34
N PRO A 2 -22.18 -3.59 3.29
CA PRO A 2 -21.57 -2.81 4.35
C PRO A 2 -20.49 -1.92 3.76
N THR A 3 -20.65 -0.62 3.88
CA THR A 3 -19.63 0.37 3.54
C THR A 3 -18.42 0.13 4.42
N VAL A 4 -17.32 -0.31 3.81
CA VAL A 4 -16.05 -0.50 4.53
C VAL A 4 -15.52 0.89 4.85
N THR A 5 -15.74 1.35 6.07
CA THR A 5 -15.16 2.61 6.54
C THR A 5 -13.64 2.51 6.48
N PRO A 6 -12.96 3.40 5.75
CA PRO A 6 -11.50 3.40 5.68
C PRO A 6 -10.86 3.45 7.08
N CYS A 7 -9.75 2.77 7.26
CA CYS A 7 -9.10 2.64 8.58
C CYS A 7 -8.71 3.99 9.19
N PHE A 8 -8.31 4.98 8.39
CA PHE A 8 -7.94 6.32 8.87
C PHE A 8 -9.14 7.10 9.44
N VAL A 9 -10.36 6.92 8.89
CA VAL A 9 -11.59 7.54 9.45
C VAL A 9 -11.86 6.99 10.85
N ARG A 10 -11.65 5.70 11.06
CA ARG A 10 -11.84 5.05 12.36
C ARG A 10 -10.80 5.48 13.40
N LEU A 11 -9.58 5.78 12.94
CA LEU A 11 -8.48 6.24 13.77
C LEU A 11 -8.41 7.77 13.93
N ARG A 12 -9.30 8.51 13.26
CA ARG A 12 -9.27 9.98 13.19
C ARG A 12 -7.91 10.54 12.72
N LEU A 13 -7.26 9.85 11.81
CA LEU A 13 -5.99 10.25 11.23
C LEU A 13 -6.20 10.97 9.89
N PRO A 14 -5.35 11.95 9.55
CA PRO A 14 -5.38 12.52 8.21
C PRO A 14 -4.99 11.47 7.16
N PRO A 15 -5.65 11.45 5.98
CA PRO A 15 -5.22 10.62 4.86
C PRO A 15 -3.97 11.22 4.18
N PRO A 16 -3.12 10.39 3.55
CA PRO A 16 -3.09 8.93 3.66
C PRO A 16 -2.44 8.48 4.97
N ALA A 17 -3.00 7.44 5.62
CA ALA A 17 -2.38 6.86 6.80
C ALA A 17 -1.07 6.15 6.41
N ASP A 18 -0.02 6.36 7.19
CA ASP A 18 1.25 5.68 6.97
C ASP A 18 1.14 4.16 7.23
N LEU A 19 2.02 3.39 6.60
CA LEU A 19 1.97 1.93 6.66
C LEU A 19 2.13 1.38 8.09
N ASN A 20 2.98 1.99 8.92
CA ASN A 20 3.19 1.52 10.30
C ASN A 20 1.92 1.69 11.13
N THR A 21 1.22 2.80 10.98
CA THR A 21 -0.07 3.05 11.63
C THR A 21 -1.12 2.04 11.16
N MET A 22 -1.18 1.74 9.87
CA MET A 22 -2.08 0.72 9.34
C MET A 22 -1.76 -0.68 9.89
N ILE A 23 -0.50 -1.05 9.97
CA ILE A 23 -0.06 -2.33 10.54
C ILE A 23 -0.46 -2.42 12.01
N ARG A 24 -0.19 -1.39 12.82
CA ARG A 24 -0.61 -1.36 14.24
C ARG A 24 -2.12 -1.53 14.40
N PHE A 25 -2.91 -0.86 13.55
CA PHE A 25 -4.35 -1.01 13.56
C PHE A 25 -4.78 -2.44 13.23
N VAL A 26 -4.21 -3.06 12.20
CA VAL A 26 -4.56 -4.44 11.83
C VAL A 26 -4.16 -5.43 12.91
N LEU A 27 -2.98 -5.29 13.52
CA LEU A 27 -2.50 -6.13 14.60
C LEU A 27 -3.35 -6.01 15.88
N SER A 28 -4.05 -4.90 16.07
CA SER A 28 -5.01 -4.75 17.19
C SER A 28 -6.35 -5.44 16.96
N ARG A 29 -6.59 -6.00 15.77
CA ARG A 29 -7.85 -6.66 15.42
C ARG A 29 -7.76 -8.17 15.61
N ARG A 30 -8.91 -8.77 15.90
CA ARG A 30 -9.01 -10.23 15.93
C ARG A 30 -8.81 -10.80 14.53
N LEU A 31 -8.15 -11.95 14.46
CA LEU A 31 -8.02 -12.71 13.22
C LEU A 31 -9.41 -13.11 12.70
N GLY A 32 -9.60 -13.06 11.39
CA GLY A 32 -10.85 -13.47 10.74
C GLY A 32 -11.08 -15.00 10.73
N PHE A 33 -10.00 -15.77 10.92
CA PHE A 33 -10.00 -17.23 10.99
C PHE A 33 -8.72 -17.70 11.69
N THR A 34 -8.75 -18.95 12.17
CA THR A 34 -7.57 -19.56 12.80
C THR A 34 -6.44 -19.72 11.79
N PRO A 35 -5.19 -19.39 12.13
CA PRO A 35 -4.04 -19.59 11.24
C PRO A 35 -4.00 -21.03 10.71
N GLY A 36 -3.78 -21.17 9.39
CA GLY A 36 -3.76 -22.48 8.72
C GLY A 36 -5.13 -23.02 8.31
N SER A 37 -6.27 -22.41 8.75
CA SER A 37 -7.61 -22.91 8.44
C SER A 37 -8.26 -22.25 7.20
N GLY A 38 -7.61 -21.28 6.58
CA GLY A 38 -8.19 -20.57 5.43
C GLY A 38 -7.18 -19.65 4.76
N ALA A 39 -7.62 -19.07 3.64
CA ALA A 39 -6.84 -18.08 2.90
C ALA A 39 -7.72 -16.87 2.58
N ARG A 40 -7.13 -15.68 2.59
CA ARG A 40 -7.76 -14.43 2.18
C ARG A 40 -6.74 -13.52 1.53
N TYR A 41 -7.10 -12.94 0.39
CA TYR A 41 -6.29 -11.90 -0.23
C TYR A 41 -6.13 -10.69 0.69
N SER A 42 -4.91 -10.18 0.82
CA SER A 42 -4.60 -9.08 1.74
C SER A 42 -3.49 -8.19 1.21
N ASN A 43 -3.82 -6.97 0.79
CA ASN A 43 -2.83 -5.96 0.43
C ASN A 43 -1.95 -5.57 1.62
N ILE A 44 -2.55 -5.44 2.81
CA ILE A 44 -1.80 -5.12 4.03
C ILE A 44 -0.81 -6.23 4.41
N GLY A 45 -1.08 -7.47 4.03
CA GLY A 45 -0.15 -8.58 4.22
C GLY A 45 1.16 -8.35 3.47
N TYR A 46 1.10 -7.88 2.23
CA TYR A 46 2.29 -7.50 1.46
C TYR A 46 3.00 -6.27 2.05
N GLY A 47 2.25 -5.30 2.57
CA GLY A 47 2.83 -4.18 3.32
C GLY A 47 3.60 -4.64 4.56
N ILE A 48 3.09 -5.62 5.31
CA ILE A 48 3.80 -6.22 6.44
C ILE A 48 5.10 -6.90 5.97
N LEU A 49 5.05 -7.64 4.86
CA LEU A 49 6.24 -8.29 4.30
C LEU A 49 7.33 -7.27 3.91
N SER A 50 6.96 -6.11 3.35
CA SER A 50 7.93 -5.07 3.06
C SER A 50 8.66 -4.59 4.31
N LYS A 51 7.93 -4.42 5.42
CA LYS A 51 8.54 -4.05 6.72
C LYS A 51 9.40 -5.16 7.34
N VAL A 52 9.07 -6.43 7.09
CA VAL A 52 9.95 -7.55 7.48
C VAL A 52 11.26 -7.50 6.71
N ILE A 53 11.21 -7.24 5.39
CA ILE A 53 12.40 -7.10 4.56
C ILE A 53 13.28 -5.96 5.06
N GLU A 54 12.72 -4.77 5.32
CA GLU A 54 13.47 -3.64 5.88
C GLU A 54 14.16 -4.02 7.20
N LYS A 55 13.44 -4.70 8.08
CA LYS A 55 13.96 -5.07 9.40
C LYS A 55 15.08 -6.10 9.34
N VAL A 56 14.97 -7.06 8.43
CA VAL A 56 15.95 -8.14 8.28
C VAL A 56 17.18 -7.69 7.50
N SER A 57 16.98 -6.93 6.42
CA SER A 57 18.08 -6.45 5.58
C SER A 57 18.80 -5.23 6.13
N GLY A 58 18.12 -4.41 6.95
CA GLY A 58 18.62 -3.11 7.39
C GLY A 58 18.59 -2.04 6.28
N GLU A 59 18.00 -2.34 5.12
CA GLU A 59 17.87 -1.43 3.98
C GLU A 59 16.39 -1.01 3.80
N ASP A 60 16.17 0.16 3.20
CA ASP A 60 14.84 0.58 2.73
C ASP A 60 14.30 -0.43 1.72
N TYR A 61 12.99 -0.72 1.76
CA TYR A 61 12.36 -1.73 0.91
C TYR A 61 12.56 -1.46 -0.58
N GLU A 62 12.37 -0.22 -1.03
CA GLU A 62 12.53 0.13 -2.44
C GLU A 62 13.99 -0.04 -2.89
N LEU A 63 14.94 0.38 -2.07
CA LEU A 63 16.37 0.22 -2.35
C LEU A 63 16.76 -1.26 -2.41
N TYR A 64 16.26 -2.06 -1.47
CA TYR A 64 16.51 -3.50 -1.44
C TYR A 64 16.00 -4.18 -2.71
N VAL A 65 14.75 -3.94 -3.10
CA VAL A 65 14.13 -4.52 -4.29
C VAL A 65 14.85 -4.06 -5.57
N LYS A 66 15.18 -2.79 -5.68
CA LYS A 66 15.95 -2.26 -6.82
C LYS A 66 17.30 -2.94 -6.97
N ARG A 67 18.02 -3.13 -5.87
CA ARG A 67 19.37 -3.68 -5.87
C ARG A 67 19.41 -5.17 -6.15
N HIS A 68 18.53 -5.93 -5.49
CA HIS A 68 18.61 -7.39 -5.46
C HIS A 68 17.70 -8.08 -6.49
N ILE A 69 16.68 -7.38 -6.99
CA ILE A 69 15.67 -7.96 -7.89
C ILE A 69 15.63 -7.24 -9.22
N LEU A 70 15.36 -5.93 -9.21
CA LEU A 70 15.06 -5.20 -10.44
C LEU A 70 16.30 -5.00 -11.33
N ARG A 71 17.43 -4.58 -10.76
CA ARG A 71 18.67 -4.39 -11.51
C ARG A 71 19.20 -5.68 -12.14
N PRO A 72 19.28 -6.81 -11.41
CA PRO A 72 19.63 -8.08 -12.01
C PRO A 72 18.69 -8.54 -13.11
N ALA A 73 17.39 -8.18 -13.03
CA ALA A 73 16.40 -8.45 -14.06
C ALA A 73 16.43 -7.45 -15.23
N GLY A 74 17.31 -6.45 -15.21
CA GLY A 74 17.38 -5.42 -16.25
C GLY A 74 16.30 -4.33 -16.15
N CYS A 75 15.58 -4.25 -15.03
CA CYS A 75 14.54 -3.25 -14.78
C CYS A 75 15.12 -2.05 -14.02
N PHE A 76 15.37 -0.95 -14.71
CA PHE A 76 16.05 0.20 -14.11
C PHE A 76 15.12 1.36 -13.74
N ASP A 77 13.91 1.39 -14.28
CA ASP A 77 12.95 2.50 -14.15
C ASP A 77 11.65 2.06 -13.48
N MET A 78 11.78 1.29 -12.39
CA MET A 78 10.65 0.91 -11.54
C MET A 78 10.78 1.54 -10.15
N HIS A 79 9.67 2.09 -9.67
CA HIS A 79 9.59 2.83 -8.40
C HIS A 79 8.33 2.45 -7.64
N LEU A 80 8.33 2.69 -6.33
CA LEU A 80 7.11 2.67 -5.55
C LEU A 80 6.25 3.87 -5.95
N GLY A 81 5.00 3.61 -6.36
CA GLY A 81 4.03 4.65 -6.66
C GLY A 81 3.68 5.50 -5.44
N LYS A 82 3.24 6.74 -5.67
CA LYS A 82 2.79 7.65 -4.63
C LYS A 82 1.26 7.62 -4.52
N ASN A 83 0.77 7.91 -3.32
CA ASN A 83 -0.68 7.89 -3.06
C ASN A 83 -1.39 9.17 -3.49
N LEU A 84 -0.68 10.30 -3.54
CA LEU A 84 -1.24 11.56 -3.94
C LEU A 84 -0.85 11.91 -5.37
N TYR A 85 -1.78 12.54 -6.07
CA TYR A 85 -1.57 12.93 -7.47
C TYR A 85 -0.39 13.89 -7.65
N ASP A 86 -0.25 14.83 -6.72
CA ASP A 86 0.81 15.85 -6.76
C ASP A 86 2.22 15.26 -6.51
N ASP A 87 2.27 14.10 -5.86
CA ASP A 87 3.53 13.37 -5.60
C ASP A 87 3.89 12.38 -6.73
N LYS A 88 3.09 12.34 -7.79
CA LYS A 88 3.27 11.44 -8.93
C LYS A 88 4.62 11.68 -9.61
N LEU A 89 5.27 10.58 -10.02
CA LEU A 89 6.52 10.67 -10.77
C LEU A 89 6.29 11.30 -12.16
N PRO A 90 7.26 12.02 -12.73
CA PRO A 90 7.08 12.74 -14.00
C PRO A 90 6.65 11.85 -15.17
N ASN A 91 7.12 10.60 -15.21
CA ASN A 91 6.82 9.64 -16.28
C ASN A 91 5.69 8.65 -15.90
N GLU A 92 5.07 8.82 -14.75
CA GLU A 92 3.98 7.96 -14.31
C GLU A 92 2.70 8.29 -15.05
N VAL A 93 2.01 7.26 -15.55
CA VAL A 93 0.73 7.44 -16.25
C VAL A 93 -0.36 7.93 -15.32
N LYS A 94 -1.41 8.54 -15.88
CA LYS A 94 -2.63 8.84 -15.15
C LYS A 94 -3.47 7.58 -15.03
N TYR A 95 -4.07 7.38 -13.86
CA TYR A 95 -5.01 6.29 -13.61
C TYR A 95 -6.44 6.80 -13.80
N TYR A 96 -7.27 5.97 -14.43
CA TYR A 96 -8.68 6.29 -14.70
C TYR A 96 -9.56 5.13 -14.24
N GLU A 97 -10.71 5.46 -13.70
CA GLU A 97 -11.73 4.45 -13.41
C GLU A 97 -12.49 4.09 -14.70
N VAL A 98 -12.72 2.78 -14.91
CA VAL A 98 -13.34 2.27 -16.14
C VAL A 98 -14.80 2.72 -16.28
N SER A 99 -15.52 2.88 -15.16
CA SER A 99 -16.96 3.16 -15.14
C SER A 99 -17.31 4.57 -15.61
N ASN A 100 -16.45 5.55 -15.37
CA ASN A 100 -16.72 6.98 -15.65
C ASN A 100 -15.54 7.73 -16.25
N ALA A 101 -14.44 7.03 -16.55
CA ALA A 101 -13.19 7.60 -17.05
C ALA A 101 -12.62 8.75 -16.19
N GLU A 102 -13.01 8.82 -14.91
CA GLU A 102 -12.44 9.78 -13.97
C GLU A 102 -11.06 9.31 -13.50
N GLN A 103 -10.19 10.27 -13.27
CA GLN A 103 -8.86 9.96 -12.77
C GLN A 103 -8.94 9.41 -11.35
N ILE A 104 -8.40 8.21 -11.16
CA ILE A 104 -8.30 7.60 -9.84
C ILE A 104 -7.12 8.23 -9.12
N GLN A 105 -7.38 8.88 -8.01
CA GLN A 105 -6.37 9.20 -7.02
C GLN A 105 -6.40 8.11 -5.94
N ALA A 106 -5.31 7.39 -5.79
CA ALA A 106 -5.18 6.44 -4.70
C ALA A 106 -5.10 7.22 -3.38
N CYS A 107 -6.20 7.36 -2.67
CA CYS A 107 -6.29 8.08 -1.38
C CYS A 107 -6.23 9.61 -1.50
N ASP A 108 -7.07 10.22 -2.33
CA ASP A 108 -7.13 11.68 -2.44
C ASP A 108 -7.72 12.38 -1.20
N GLY A 109 -8.25 11.64 -0.26
CA GLY A 109 -8.84 12.21 0.96
C GLY A 109 -10.08 13.07 0.73
N SER A 110 -10.44 13.38 -0.50
CA SER A 110 -11.68 14.03 -0.85
C SER A 110 -12.77 12.98 -0.91
N GLY A 111 -13.40 12.72 0.22
CA GLY A 111 -14.59 11.86 0.28
C GLY A 111 -15.74 12.49 -0.52
N LYS A 112 -15.72 12.34 -1.81
CA LYS A 112 -16.84 12.55 -2.71
C LYS A 112 -17.23 11.22 -3.34
#